data_dfeffef3613a43795b5195eb487858b3
#
_entry.id   dfeffef3613a43795b5195eb487858b3
#
_cell.length_a   1.000
_cell.length_b   1.000
_cell.length_c   1.000
_cell.angle_alpha   90.00
_cell.angle_beta   90.00
_cell.angle_gamma   90.00
#
_symmetry.space_group_name_H-M   'P 1'
#
loop_
_entity.id
_entity.type
_entity.pdbx_description
1 polymer ?
#
loop_
_entity_poly.entity_id
_entity_poly.type
_entity_poly.pdbx_seq_one_letter_code
_entity_poly.pdbx_strand_id
1 'polypeptide(L)'
;LHSTSRRQRQMCIRDRDVSDTVRFAVNPFTGAIDELTVEGDKHHMNWIVKTDGSQYPWITERYSWGLGYFTQVKGHESLKKEWMRPLVVEDEGKKVLYKEGDVLIRAERSMDGGDLIEEYTFTNKGGERIWLYDIGIYTPFNDNYPNSQTCITNRCHAHVWNGGSGAYVNALRMGFEAPHVGMMLTEGAIDSYEIWGRGRKTSSSHMRGIFAMNLPDMRLNPGESYRLKWRLFSHGGKADFRDKMLDKGGVLVSSDKYVYEIGEMAYVTMRCNSPLRNCTAKINGIPVKVYHANGIWTVKHKMEQAGEMRVEFCYGNGKRTHADLLVIDNVKAVSYTHLRAHETRSN
;
A
#
# COMPACT_ATOMS: atom_id res chain seq x y z
N LEU A 1 -1.95 -31.23 45.32
CA LEU A 1 -1.21 -30.22 44.57
C LEU A 1 -1.91 -29.99 43.22
N HIS A 2 -2.88 -29.05 43.22
CA HIS A 2 -3.67 -28.71 42.03
C HIS A 2 -3.01 -27.56 41.28
N SER A 3 -2.58 -27.81 40.05
CA SER A 3 -2.20 -26.82 39.09
C SER A 3 -3.43 -26.33 38.34
N THR A 4 -3.90 -25.12 38.65
CA THR A 4 -5.00 -24.46 37.93
C THR A 4 -4.38 -23.66 36.80
N SER A 5 -4.43 -24.23 35.59
CA SER A 5 -4.15 -23.52 34.33
C SER A 5 -5.29 -22.51 34.11
N ARG A 6 -5.04 -21.21 34.36
CA ARG A 6 -5.90 -20.12 33.93
C ARG A 6 -5.70 -19.91 32.41
N ARG A 7 -6.60 -20.52 31.63
CA ARG A 7 -6.85 -20.06 30.26
C ARG A 7 -7.46 -18.67 30.37
N GLN A 8 -6.67 -17.63 30.08
CA GLN A 8 -7.20 -16.32 29.74
C GLN A 8 -8.01 -16.48 28.45
N ARG A 9 -9.33 -16.57 28.59
CA ARG A 9 -10.26 -16.30 27.50
C ARG A 9 -10.15 -14.79 27.22
N GLN A 10 -9.46 -14.43 26.14
CA GLN A 10 -9.60 -13.12 25.54
C GLN A 10 -11.06 -13.05 25.07
N MET A 11 -11.88 -12.38 25.85
CA MET A 11 -13.24 -12.02 25.47
C MET A 11 -13.09 -10.93 24.41
N CYS A 12 -13.24 -11.31 23.14
CA CYS A 12 -13.53 -10.36 22.08
C CYS A 12 -14.89 -9.76 22.40
N ILE A 13 -14.92 -8.60 23.03
CA ILE A 13 -16.09 -7.73 23.05
C ILE A 13 -16.26 -7.28 21.60
N ARG A 14 -17.14 -7.95 20.86
CA ARG A 14 -17.74 -7.39 19.68
C ARG A 14 -18.65 -6.25 20.21
N ASP A 15 -18.15 -5.02 20.19
CA ASP A 15 -19.01 -3.86 20.19
C ASP A 15 -19.89 -3.95 18.94
N ARG A 16 -21.12 -4.41 19.16
CA ARG A 16 -22.19 -4.37 18.18
C ARG A 16 -22.68 -2.93 18.15
N ASP A 17 -22.69 -2.34 16.97
CA ASP A 17 -23.35 -1.09 16.53
C ASP A 17 -22.41 0.06 16.10
N VAL A 18 -21.16 -0.17 15.77
CA VAL A 18 -20.43 0.79 14.95
C VAL A 18 -20.68 0.41 13.48
N SER A 19 -21.37 1.28 12.74
CA SER A 19 -21.48 1.11 11.29
C SER A 19 -20.07 1.05 10.70
N ASP A 20 -19.71 -0.02 10.01
CA ASP A 20 -18.41 -0.21 9.36
C ASP A 20 -18.27 0.61 8.07
N THR A 21 -19.21 1.53 7.81
CA THR A 21 -19.31 2.26 6.53
C THR A 21 -18.27 3.37 6.45
N VAL A 22 -17.47 3.33 5.41
CA VAL A 22 -16.59 4.44 5.02
C VAL A 22 -17.43 5.54 4.37
N ARG A 23 -17.18 6.80 4.74
CA ARG A 23 -17.80 7.99 4.15
C ARG A 23 -16.71 8.85 3.53
N PHE A 24 -17.03 9.52 2.44
CA PHE A 24 -16.11 10.43 1.78
C PHE A 24 -16.82 11.68 1.28
N ALA A 25 -16.07 12.79 1.20
CA ALA A 25 -16.50 14.01 0.53
C ALA A 25 -15.45 14.44 -0.49
N VAL A 26 -15.91 15.00 -1.59
CA VAL A 26 -15.06 15.43 -2.72
C VAL A 26 -15.06 16.94 -2.83
N ASN A 27 -13.89 17.51 -3.03
CA ASN A 27 -13.72 18.91 -3.36
C ASN A 27 -14.17 19.15 -4.81
N PRO A 28 -15.20 19.97 -5.04
CA PRO A 28 -15.74 20.17 -6.39
C PRO A 28 -14.76 20.91 -7.33
N PHE A 29 -13.78 21.63 -6.79
CA PHE A 29 -12.81 22.38 -7.57
C PHE A 29 -11.62 21.53 -8.06
N THR A 30 -11.27 20.50 -7.28
CA THR A 30 -10.14 19.63 -7.61
C THR A 30 -10.57 18.23 -8.00
N GLY A 31 -11.79 17.81 -7.65
CA GLY A 31 -12.25 16.43 -7.80
C GLY A 31 -11.57 15.44 -6.86
N ALA A 32 -10.74 15.92 -5.93
CA ALA A 32 -10.03 15.13 -4.94
C ALA A 32 -10.93 14.78 -3.75
N ILE A 33 -10.60 13.71 -3.01
CA ILE A 33 -11.27 13.44 -1.74
C ILE A 33 -10.64 14.32 -0.66
N ASP A 34 -11.47 15.15 -0.01
CA ASP A 34 -11.06 16.05 1.08
C ASP A 34 -11.35 15.47 2.47
N GLU A 35 -12.34 14.58 2.54
CA GLU A 35 -12.73 13.95 3.79
C GLU A 35 -12.94 12.45 3.59
N LEU A 36 -12.38 11.67 4.49
CA LEU A 36 -12.57 10.23 4.60
C LEU A 36 -12.80 9.88 6.05
N THR A 37 -13.99 9.46 6.38
CA THR A 37 -14.41 9.14 7.76
C THR A 37 -14.99 7.74 7.82
N VAL A 38 -15.17 7.22 9.04
CA VAL A 38 -15.89 5.98 9.31
C VAL A 38 -17.11 6.32 10.15
N GLU A 39 -18.27 5.86 9.70
CA GLU A 39 -19.53 6.09 10.40
C GLU A 39 -19.48 5.47 11.80
N GLY A 40 -20.00 6.19 12.81
CA GLY A 40 -19.97 5.75 14.19
C GLY A 40 -18.62 5.92 14.90
N ASP A 41 -17.59 6.45 14.24
CA ASP A 41 -16.33 6.78 14.91
C ASP A 41 -16.55 7.89 15.95
N LYS A 42 -16.42 7.56 17.24
CA LYS A 42 -16.64 8.51 18.34
C LYS A 42 -15.67 9.69 18.34
N HIS A 43 -14.54 9.57 17.66
CA HIS A 43 -13.55 10.63 17.52
C HIS A 43 -13.72 11.47 16.26
N HIS A 44 -14.65 11.10 15.38
CA HIS A 44 -14.92 11.79 14.11
C HIS A 44 -13.63 12.09 13.34
N MET A 45 -12.73 11.10 13.29
CA MET A 45 -11.43 11.27 12.66
C MET A 45 -11.57 11.40 11.14
N ASN A 46 -11.00 12.47 10.56
CA ASN A 46 -10.70 12.49 9.15
C ASN A 46 -9.39 11.72 8.91
N TRP A 47 -9.46 10.63 8.16
CA TRP A 47 -8.32 9.76 7.84
C TRP A 47 -7.35 10.37 6.83
N ILE A 48 -7.72 11.52 6.24
CA ILE A 48 -6.94 12.27 5.26
C ILE A 48 -6.44 13.58 5.89
N VAL A 49 -5.19 13.94 5.60
CA VAL A 49 -4.64 15.26 5.98
C VAL A 49 -5.39 16.34 5.21
N LYS A 50 -5.74 17.44 5.88
CA LYS A 50 -6.25 18.63 5.20
C LYS A 50 -5.17 19.28 4.35
N THR A 51 -5.48 19.53 3.09
CA THR A 51 -4.55 20.05 2.09
C THR A 51 -4.76 21.53 1.76
N ASP A 52 -5.44 22.24 2.65
CA ASP A 52 -5.71 23.68 2.58
C ASP A 52 -4.61 24.57 3.20
N GLY A 53 -3.51 23.97 3.66
CA GLY A 53 -2.43 24.66 4.35
C GLY A 53 -2.70 24.95 5.82
N SER A 54 -3.92 24.71 6.33
CA SER A 54 -4.31 25.03 7.71
C SER A 54 -3.57 24.17 8.75
N GLN A 55 -3.33 22.91 8.43
CA GLN A 55 -2.63 21.98 9.32
C GLN A 55 -1.11 22.12 9.23
N TYR A 56 -0.61 22.24 8.00
CA TYR A 56 0.79 22.50 7.69
C TYR A 56 0.89 23.41 6.45
N PRO A 57 1.57 24.56 6.49
CA PRO A 57 1.60 25.50 5.36
C PRO A 57 2.17 24.93 4.05
N TRP A 58 2.97 23.87 4.11
CA TRP A 58 3.53 23.22 2.93
C TRP A 58 2.62 22.14 2.32
N ILE A 59 1.56 21.70 3.04
CA ILE A 59 0.57 20.75 2.55
C ILE A 59 -0.53 21.55 1.87
N THR A 60 -0.39 21.72 0.57
CA THR A 60 -1.32 22.47 -0.28
C THR A 60 -2.22 21.53 -1.06
N GLU A 61 -3.23 22.10 -1.70
CA GLU A 61 -4.21 21.42 -2.55
C GLU A 61 -3.60 20.42 -3.56
N ARG A 62 -2.37 20.68 -4.00
CA ARG A 62 -1.60 19.77 -4.87
C ARG A 62 -1.53 18.34 -4.36
N TYR A 63 -1.46 18.16 -3.05
CA TYR A 63 -1.28 16.87 -2.40
C TYR A 63 -2.60 16.20 -1.99
N SER A 64 -3.74 16.69 -2.48
CA SER A 64 -5.05 16.12 -2.14
C SER A 64 -5.18 14.69 -2.66
N TRP A 65 -5.97 13.90 -1.96
CA TRP A 65 -6.21 12.49 -2.27
C TRP A 65 -6.76 12.29 -3.68
N GLY A 66 -6.05 11.48 -4.46
CA GLY A 66 -6.45 11.14 -5.83
C GLY A 66 -5.91 12.08 -6.90
N LEU A 67 -5.28 13.19 -6.52
CA LEU A 67 -4.41 13.95 -7.42
C LEU A 67 -3.07 13.26 -7.57
N GLY A 68 -2.28 13.67 -8.56
CA GLY A 68 -1.00 13.02 -8.78
C GLY A 68 -0.19 13.60 -9.92
N TYR A 69 0.79 12.84 -10.36
CA TYR A 69 1.78 13.26 -11.34
C TYR A 69 2.24 12.08 -12.19
N PHE A 70 2.80 12.39 -13.34
CA PHE A 70 3.51 11.46 -14.21
C PHE A 70 4.48 12.18 -15.12
N THR A 71 5.42 11.46 -15.71
CA THR A 71 6.26 11.92 -16.81
C THR A 71 5.77 11.26 -18.10
N GLN A 72 5.25 12.05 -19.03
CA GLN A 72 4.89 11.60 -20.38
C GLN A 72 6.11 11.70 -21.28
N VAL A 73 6.42 10.60 -21.98
CA VAL A 73 7.43 10.59 -23.06
C VAL A 73 6.76 10.25 -24.38
N LYS A 74 7.00 11.11 -25.39
CA LYS A 74 6.49 10.98 -26.74
C LYS A 74 7.61 11.31 -27.72
N GLY A 75 8.06 10.31 -28.49
CA GLY A 75 9.26 10.47 -29.31
C GLY A 75 10.48 10.83 -28.46
N HIS A 76 11.03 12.03 -28.67
CA HIS A 76 12.18 12.58 -27.92
C HIS A 76 11.75 13.56 -26.81
N GLU A 77 10.48 13.88 -26.70
CA GLU A 77 9.97 14.82 -25.71
C GLU A 77 9.65 14.11 -24.41
N SER A 78 10.07 14.69 -23.28
CA SER A 78 9.78 14.22 -21.93
C SER A 78 9.21 15.37 -21.12
N LEU A 79 7.96 15.27 -20.68
CA LEU A 79 7.24 16.32 -19.99
C LEU A 79 6.66 15.79 -18.66
N LYS A 80 7.03 16.45 -17.55
CA LYS A 80 6.34 16.24 -16.27
C LYS A 80 4.96 16.89 -16.30
N LYS A 81 3.98 16.14 -15.83
CA LYS A 81 2.58 16.54 -15.77
C LYS A 81 2.04 16.27 -14.36
N GLU A 82 1.11 17.12 -13.95
CA GLU A 82 0.36 16.95 -12.70
C GLU A 82 -1.12 17.19 -13.00
N TRP A 83 -1.98 16.30 -12.55
CA TRP A 83 -3.41 16.53 -12.69
C TRP A 83 -3.98 17.11 -11.39
N MET A 84 -4.43 18.35 -11.46
CA MET A 84 -4.92 19.12 -10.31
C MET A 84 -6.29 19.75 -10.57
N ARG A 85 -6.62 19.99 -11.81
CA ARG A 85 -7.87 20.66 -12.20
C ARG A 85 -8.66 19.74 -13.11
N PRO A 86 -9.86 19.32 -12.68
CA PRO A 86 -10.72 18.49 -13.51
C PRO A 86 -11.31 19.28 -14.68
N LEU A 87 -11.54 18.59 -15.79
CA LEU A 87 -12.39 19.07 -16.87
C LEU A 87 -13.87 18.97 -16.48
N VAL A 88 -14.21 17.90 -15.74
CA VAL A 88 -15.59 17.56 -15.36
C VAL A 88 -15.60 16.95 -13.98
N VAL A 89 -16.55 17.38 -13.16
CA VAL A 89 -16.92 16.75 -11.88
C VAL A 89 -18.42 16.48 -11.94
N GLU A 90 -18.82 15.22 -11.89
CA GLU A 90 -20.21 14.78 -11.96
C GLU A 90 -20.56 13.93 -10.73
N ASP A 91 -21.87 13.80 -10.46
CA ASP A 91 -22.42 12.91 -9.44
C ASP A 91 -21.73 13.12 -8.07
N GLU A 92 -21.69 14.38 -7.62
CA GLU A 92 -21.07 14.78 -6.34
C GLU A 92 -19.60 14.32 -6.20
N GLY A 93 -18.86 14.26 -7.31
CA GLY A 93 -17.47 13.83 -7.35
C GLY A 93 -17.27 12.32 -7.45
N LYS A 94 -18.32 11.54 -7.67
CA LYS A 94 -18.19 10.12 -7.98
C LYS A 94 -17.58 9.87 -9.36
N LYS A 95 -17.68 10.83 -10.26
CA LYS A 95 -17.06 10.79 -11.59
C LYS A 95 -16.28 12.07 -11.82
N VAL A 96 -14.97 11.94 -11.99
CA VAL A 96 -14.08 13.07 -12.22
C VAL A 96 -13.21 12.78 -13.44
N LEU A 97 -13.04 13.78 -14.29
CA LEU A 97 -12.26 13.68 -15.51
C LEU A 97 -11.18 14.75 -15.54
N TYR A 98 -9.93 14.33 -15.70
CA TYR A 98 -8.78 15.20 -15.88
C TYR A 98 -8.17 14.96 -17.27
N LYS A 99 -7.48 15.97 -17.81
CA LYS A 99 -6.73 15.83 -19.05
C LYS A 99 -5.40 16.54 -18.89
N GLU A 100 -4.32 15.79 -19.07
CA GLU A 100 -2.96 16.31 -19.03
C GLU A 100 -2.17 15.78 -20.25
N GLY A 101 -1.81 16.71 -21.14
CA GLY A 101 -1.20 16.35 -22.42
C GLY A 101 -2.10 15.42 -23.25
N ASP A 102 -1.57 14.27 -23.65
CA ASP A 102 -2.30 13.25 -24.40
C ASP A 102 -3.08 12.28 -23.49
N VAL A 103 -2.95 12.41 -22.16
CA VAL A 103 -3.55 11.49 -21.20
C VAL A 103 -4.88 12.02 -20.66
N LEU A 104 -5.92 11.22 -20.80
CA LEU A 104 -7.20 11.41 -20.12
C LEU A 104 -7.21 10.51 -18.88
N ILE A 105 -7.44 11.09 -17.71
CA ILE A 105 -7.51 10.38 -16.43
C ILE A 105 -8.94 10.46 -15.94
N ARG A 106 -9.56 9.30 -15.74
CA ARG A 106 -10.90 9.20 -15.14
C ARG A 106 -10.76 8.61 -13.75
N ALA A 107 -11.30 9.29 -12.75
CA ALA A 107 -11.47 8.78 -11.40
C ALA A 107 -12.97 8.49 -11.18
N GLU A 108 -13.30 7.25 -10.83
CA GLU A 108 -14.67 6.81 -10.55
C GLU A 108 -14.77 6.23 -9.14
N ARG A 109 -15.79 6.62 -8.39
CA ARG A 109 -16.02 6.26 -7.01
C ARG A 109 -17.41 5.65 -6.82
N SER A 110 -17.46 4.56 -6.06
CA SER A 110 -18.72 3.88 -5.73
C SER A 110 -18.63 3.26 -4.34
N MET A 111 -19.81 2.98 -3.77
CA MET A 111 -19.90 2.27 -2.50
C MET A 111 -20.31 0.82 -2.75
N ASP A 112 -19.66 -0.11 -2.03
CA ASP A 112 -19.98 -1.55 -2.08
C ASP A 112 -19.93 -2.14 -0.67
N GLY A 113 -21.10 -2.45 -0.10
CA GLY A 113 -21.22 -3.04 1.24
C GLY A 113 -20.59 -2.21 2.37
N GLY A 114 -20.60 -0.87 2.27
CA GLY A 114 -19.98 0.03 3.22
C GLY A 114 -18.51 0.39 2.90
N ASP A 115 -17.91 -0.22 1.91
CA ASP A 115 -16.56 0.09 1.44
C ASP A 115 -16.60 1.14 0.31
N LEU A 116 -15.59 2.01 0.26
CA LEU A 116 -15.36 2.89 -0.88
C LEU A 116 -14.51 2.17 -1.91
N ILE A 117 -15.02 2.10 -3.14
CA ILE A 117 -14.27 1.66 -4.32
C ILE A 117 -13.85 2.88 -5.10
N GLU A 118 -12.57 2.99 -5.41
CA GLU A 118 -12.03 4.06 -6.23
C GLU A 118 -11.24 3.46 -7.41
N GLU A 119 -11.57 3.89 -8.62
CA GLU A 119 -10.98 3.41 -9.87
C GLU A 119 -10.38 4.57 -10.65
N TYR A 120 -9.15 4.40 -11.14
CA TYR A 120 -8.46 5.33 -12.02
C TYR A 120 -8.21 4.67 -13.36
N THR A 121 -8.62 5.33 -14.44
CA THR A 121 -8.35 4.89 -15.82
C THR A 121 -7.51 5.94 -16.53
N PHE A 122 -6.30 5.56 -16.93
CA PHE A 122 -5.38 6.39 -17.73
C PHE A 122 -5.52 5.99 -19.19
N THR A 123 -5.97 6.90 -20.05
CA THR A 123 -6.20 6.62 -21.48
C THR A 123 -5.37 7.54 -22.34
N ASN A 124 -4.63 6.98 -23.29
CA ASN A 124 -3.97 7.77 -24.32
C ASN A 124 -5.00 8.26 -25.34
N LYS A 125 -5.24 9.57 -25.38
CA LYS A 125 -6.12 10.27 -26.34
C LYS A 125 -5.36 10.96 -27.47
N GLY A 126 -4.04 10.84 -27.48
CA GLY A 126 -3.18 11.32 -28.57
C GLY A 126 -3.23 10.39 -29.80
N GLY A 127 -2.67 10.87 -30.91
CA GLY A 127 -2.56 10.09 -32.16
C GLY A 127 -1.34 9.16 -32.23
N GLU A 128 -0.45 9.20 -31.23
CA GLU A 128 0.79 8.44 -31.21
C GLU A 128 0.92 7.65 -29.93
N ARG A 129 1.84 6.67 -29.92
CA ARG A 129 2.21 5.91 -28.73
C ARG A 129 2.93 6.82 -27.74
N ILE A 130 2.56 6.69 -26.46
CA ILE A 130 3.21 7.37 -25.34
C ILE A 130 3.74 6.38 -24.32
N TRP A 131 4.75 6.83 -23.58
CA TRP A 131 5.22 6.17 -22.37
C TRP A 131 4.91 7.06 -21.17
N LEU A 132 4.44 6.44 -20.08
CA LEU A 132 4.22 7.11 -18.81
C LEU A 132 5.16 6.51 -17.77
N TYR A 133 5.96 7.37 -17.15
CA TYR A 133 6.93 7.03 -16.13
C TYR A 133 6.67 7.84 -14.87
N ASP A 134 7.23 7.38 -13.75
CA ASP A 134 7.18 8.11 -12.48
C ASP A 134 5.74 8.54 -12.13
N ILE A 135 4.82 7.59 -12.22
CA ILE A 135 3.39 7.86 -12.04
C ILE A 135 3.05 7.69 -10.57
N GLY A 136 2.60 8.76 -9.92
CA GLY A 136 2.21 8.72 -8.51
C GLY A 136 0.83 9.29 -8.26
N ILE A 137 0.04 8.62 -7.41
CA ILE A 137 -1.24 9.10 -6.90
C ILE A 137 -1.07 9.43 -5.43
N TYR A 138 -1.38 10.67 -5.04
CA TYR A 138 -1.29 11.09 -3.65
C TYR A 138 -2.39 10.43 -2.80
N THR A 139 -1.97 9.85 -1.69
CA THR A 139 -2.83 9.24 -0.67
C THR A 139 -2.42 9.81 0.70
N PRO A 140 -2.79 11.05 1.01
CA PRO A 140 -2.33 11.77 2.18
C PRO A 140 -3.03 11.26 3.46
N PHE A 141 -2.71 10.04 3.89
CA PHE A 141 -3.16 9.55 5.19
C PHE A 141 -2.74 10.50 6.30
N ASN A 142 -3.57 10.64 7.32
CA ASN A 142 -3.36 11.59 8.42
C ASN A 142 -2.30 11.07 9.41
N ASP A 143 -1.11 10.77 8.87
CA ASP A 143 0.07 10.29 9.59
C ASP A 143 1.01 11.45 9.92
N ASN A 144 0.66 12.21 10.97
CA ASN A 144 1.45 13.33 11.48
C ASN A 144 1.29 13.45 13.00
N TYR A 145 2.12 14.28 13.66
CA TYR A 145 2.27 14.27 15.13
C TYR A 145 2.18 15.67 15.71
N PRO A 146 0.98 16.25 15.85
CA PRO A 146 0.83 17.60 16.41
C PRO A 146 1.04 17.65 17.94
N ASN A 147 0.35 16.81 18.68
CA ASN A 147 0.44 16.63 20.12
C ASN A 147 -0.11 15.27 20.52
N SER A 148 0.20 14.80 21.74
CA SER A 148 -0.13 13.45 22.18
C SER A 148 -1.64 13.14 22.15
N GLN A 149 -2.48 14.05 22.61
CA GLN A 149 -3.94 13.83 22.62
C GLN A 149 -4.49 13.67 21.21
N THR A 150 -4.13 14.57 20.30
CA THR A 150 -4.56 14.48 18.89
C THR A 150 -3.98 13.26 18.21
N CYS A 151 -2.74 12.85 18.51
CA CYS A 151 -2.14 11.64 17.97
C CYS A 151 -2.97 10.41 18.33
N ILE A 152 -3.34 10.25 19.60
CA ILE A 152 -4.07 9.08 20.07
C ILE A 152 -5.45 8.96 19.40
N THR A 153 -6.16 10.07 19.23
CA THR A 153 -7.56 10.03 18.77
C THR A 153 -7.77 10.26 17.28
N ASN A 154 -6.96 11.15 16.67
CA ASN A 154 -7.22 11.70 15.34
C ASN A 154 -6.01 11.60 14.38
N ARG A 155 -5.09 10.68 14.63
CA ARG A 155 -3.96 10.38 13.73
C ARG A 155 -3.79 8.87 13.56
N CYS A 156 -3.17 8.49 12.45
CA CYS A 156 -2.91 7.09 12.13
C CYS A 156 -1.44 6.82 11.85
N HIS A 157 -1.07 5.56 11.93
CA HIS A 157 0.11 5.01 11.29
C HIS A 157 -0.32 4.28 10.02
N ALA A 158 0.11 4.76 8.86
CA ALA A 158 -0.15 4.11 7.58
C ALA A 158 0.97 3.12 7.26
N HIS A 159 0.69 1.83 7.43
CA HIS A 159 1.61 0.75 7.11
C HIS A 159 1.37 0.29 5.67
N VAL A 160 2.29 0.66 4.77
CA VAL A 160 2.20 0.35 3.35
C VAL A 160 2.92 -0.96 3.04
N TRP A 161 2.24 -1.83 2.29
CA TRP A 161 2.81 -2.99 1.63
C TRP A 161 2.70 -2.79 0.12
N ASN A 162 3.81 -2.59 -0.57
CA ASN A 162 3.85 -2.32 -2.01
C ASN A 162 4.00 -3.57 -2.88
N GLY A 163 3.36 -4.65 -2.52
CA GLY A 163 3.49 -5.95 -3.17
C GLY A 163 2.85 -6.09 -4.55
N GLY A 164 3.08 -5.18 -5.49
CA GLY A 164 2.55 -5.26 -6.85
C GLY A 164 1.02 -5.25 -6.89
N SER A 165 0.41 -6.30 -7.46
CA SER A 165 -1.06 -6.45 -7.49
C SER A 165 -1.67 -6.82 -6.14
N GLY A 166 -0.85 -7.23 -5.16
CA GLY A 166 -1.27 -7.51 -3.79
C GLY A 166 -1.02 -6.36 -2.82
N ALA A 167 -0.77 -5.14 -3.32
CA ALA A 167 -0.47 -3.98 -2.50
C ALA A 167 -1.65 -3.58 -1.59
N TYR A 168 -1.31 -3.10 -0.39
CA TYR A 168 -2.29 -2.60 0.57
C TYR A 168 -1.70 -1.54 1.51
N VAL A 169 -2.58 -0.80 2.18
CA VAL A 169 -2.24 0.05 3.32
C VAL A 169 -3.11 -0.35 4.50
N ASN A 170 -2.48 -0.55 5.65
CA ASN A 170 -3.15 -0.74 6.93
C ASN A 170 -2.95 0.52 7.76
N ALA A 171 -3.92 1.44 7.72
CA ALA A 171 -3.89 2.67 8.50
C ALA A 171 -4.53 2.43 9.87
N LEU A 172 -3.69 2.37 10.90
CA LEU A 172 -4.10 2.15 12.28
C LEU A 172 -4.16 3.48 13.03
N ARG A 173 -5.26 3.79 13.72
CA ARG A 173 -5.30 4.90 14.68
C ARG A 173 -4.15 4.75 15.67
N MET A 174 -3.44 5.83 15.97
CA MET A 174 -2.25 5.78 16.84
C MET A 174 -2.56 5.31 18.26
N GLY A 175 -3.77 5.59 18.78
CA GLY A 175 -4.24 5.06 20.05
C GLY A 175 -4.75 3.63 20.02
N PHE A 176 -4.70 2.95 18.87
CA PHE A 176 -5.16 1.57 18.64
C PHE A 176 -6.64 1.32 18.91
N GLU A 177 -7.44 2.35 19.09
CA GLU A 177 -8.88 2.24 19.24
C GLU A 177 -9.56 2.21 17.86
N ALA A 178 -10.43 1.23 17.66
CA ALA A 178 -11.23 1.10 16.43
C ALA A 178 -12.22 2.29 16.30
N PRO A 179 -12.68 2.60 15.07
CA PRO A 179 -12.34 1.93 13.83
C PRO A 179 -10.96 2.30 13.29
N HIS A 180 -10.45 1.47 12.39
CA HIS A 180 -9.26 1.71 11.56
C HIS A 180 -9.64 1.67 10.09
N VAL A 181 -8.75 2.09 9.18
CA VAL A 181 -9.00 2.06 7.73
C VAL A 181 -7.95 1.20 7.02
N GLY A 182 -8.43 0.28 6.20
CA GLY A 182 -7.63 -0.48 5.26
C GLY A 182 -7.84 0.01 3.84
N MET A 183 -6.79 -0.03 3.02
CA MET A 183 -6.86 0.13 1.56
C MET A 183 -6.21 -1.08 0.93
N MET A 184 -6.87 -1.72 -0.03
CA MET A 184 -6.31 -2.84 -0.77
C MET A 184 -6.51 -2.67 -2.26
N LEU A 185 -5.52 -3.09 -3.04
CA LEU A 185 -5.60 -3.09 -4.48
C LEU A 185 -6.50 -4.26 -4.96
N THR A 186 -7.39 -3.99 -5.91
CA THR A 186 -8.27 -4.99 -6.53
C THR A 186 -7.96 -5.19 -8.00
N GLU A 187 -7.43 -4.15 -8.69
CA GLU A 187 -6.99 -4.21 -10.08
C GLU A 187 -5.75 -3.33 -10.28
N GLY A 188 -4.88 -3.71 -11.21
CA GLY A 188 -3.61 -3.02 -11.47
C GLY A 188 -2.48 -3.46 -10.54
N ALA A 189 -1.48 -2.61 -10.39
CA ALA A 189 -0.32 -2.83 -9.53
C ALA A 189 0.21 -1.52 -8.93
N ILE A 190 0.85 -1.62 -7.77
CA ILE A 190 1.65 -0.56 -7.15
C ILE A 190 3.07 -1.12 -6.98
N ASP A 191 4.03 -0.51 -7.67
CA ASP A 191 5.42 -0.97 -7.68
C ASP A 191 6.23 -0.43 -6.51
N SER A 192 5.91 0.79 -6.07
CA SER A 192 6.58 1.45 -4.95
C SER A 192 5.68 2.49 -4.31
N TYR A 193 6.15 3.11 -3.25
CA TYR A 193 5.56 4.31 -2.70
C TYR A 193 6.65 5.32 -2.37
N GLU A 194 6.26 6.56 -2.29
CA GLU A 194 7.11 7.68 -1.95
C GLU A 194 6.49 8.50 -0.83
N ILE A 195 7.35 9.26 -0.15
CA ILE A 195 6.94 10.20 0.88
C ILE A 195 7.41 11.59 0.45
N TRP A 196 6.44 12.50 0.27
CA TRP A 196 6.70 13.90 -0.03
C TRP A 196 6.71 14.70 1.27
N GLY A 197 7.88 15.20 1.66
CA GLY A 197 8.05 16.01 2.85
C GLY A 197 8.43 17.45 2.48
N ARG A 198 7.68 18.44 2.95
CA ARG A 198 7.91 19.88 2.73
C ARG A 198 8.11 20.25 1.25
N GLY A 199 7.30 19.65 0.39
CA GLY A 199 7.37 19.87 -1.07
C GLY A 199 8.52 19.15 -1.77
N ARG A 200 9.23 18.26 -1.10
CA ARG A 200 10.33 17.47 -1.68
C ARG A 200 10.00 15.98 -1.60
N LYS A 201 10.26 15.27 -2.71
CA LYS A 201 10.24 13.84 -2.79
C LYS A 201 11.40 13.26 -1.94
N THR A 202 11.13 12.24 -1.15
CA THR A 202 12.14 11.56 -0.35
C THR A 202 11.89 10.06 -0.32
N SER A 203 12.96 9.29 -0.38
CA SER A 203 12.96 7.84 -0.21
C SER A 203 13.26 7.40 1.23
N SER A 204 13.48 8.35 2.16
CA SER A 204 13.82 8.03 3.54
C SER A 204 12.58 7.56 4.29
N SER A 205 12.54 6.29 4.67
CA SER A 205 11.40 5.63 5.32
C SER A 205 11.03 6.20 6.69
N HIS A 206 11.92 6.93 7.35
CA HIS A 206 11.66 7.63 8.60
C HIS A 206 11.09 9.04 8.43
N MET A 207 11.01 9.53 7.20
CA MET A 207 10.41 10.83 6.90
C MET A 207 8.89 10.70 6.93
N ARG A 208 8.25 11.77 7.38
CA ARG A 208 6.80 11.90 7.41
C ARG A 208 6.35 12.90 6.38
N GLY A 209 5.24 12.64 5.78
CA GLY A 209 4.74 13.50 4.72
C GLY A 209 3.53 12.90 4.02
N ILE A 210 3.38 13.30 2.79
CA ILE A 210 2.31 12.81 1.92
C ILE A 210 2.78 11.56 1.21
N PHE A 211 2.05 10.48 1.39
CA PHE A 211 2.28 9.25 0.62
C PHE A 211 1.83 9.44 -0.82
N ALA A 212 2.65 8.98 -1.76
CA ALA A 212 2.28 8.78 -3.15
C ALA A 212 2.45 7.31 -3.50
N MET A 213 1.39 6.69 -4.02
CA MET A 213 1.42 5.31 -4.50
C MET A 213 1.87 5.32 -5.95
N ASN A 214 3.01 4.67 -6.24
CA ASN A 214 3.61 4.69 -7.56
C ASN A 214 3.14 3.47 -8.37
N LEU A 215 2.58 3.75 -9.54
CA LEU A 215 2.16 2.77 -10.51
C LEU A 215 3.36 2.27 -11.32
N PRO A 216 3.29 1.07 -11.92
CA PRO A 216 4.30 0.63 -12.86
C PRO A 216 4.36 1.55 -14.08
N ASP A 217 5.56 1.68 -14.64
CA ASP A 217 5.74 2.32 -15.94
C ASP A 217 4.87 1.66 -16.99
N MET A 218 4.24 2.46 -17.85
CA MET A 218 3.33 1.94 -18.85
C MET A 218 3.54 2.53 -20.24
N ARG A 219 3.28 1.69 -21.23
CA ARG A 219 3.27 2.09 -22.63
C ARG A 219 1.84 2.00 -23.14
N LEU A 220 1.31 3.10 -23.66
CA LEU A 220 -0.06 3.18 -24.17
C LEU A 220 -0.06 3.55 -25.66
N ASN A 221 -0.65 2.71 -26.50
CA ASN A 221 -0.95 3.04 -27.88
C ASN A 221 -2.14 4.01 -27.95
N PRO A 222 -2.41 4.69 -29.08
CA PRO A 222 -3.60 5.50 -29.24
C PRO A 222 -4.88 4.75 -28.88
N GLY A 223 -5.67 5.32 -27.97
CA GLY A 223 -6.92 4.73 -27.43
C GLY A 223 -6.73 3.66 -26.36
N GLU A 224 -5.51 3.20 -26.09
CA GLU A 224 -5.24 2.20 -25.05
C GLU A 224 -5.35 2.81 -23.65
N SER A 225 -5.76 1.98 -22.68
CA SER A 225 -5.95 2.40 -21.30
C SER A 225 -5.29 1.45 -20.31
N TYR A 226 -4.80 2.01 -19.20
CA TYR A 226 -4.42 1.28 -18.00
C TYR A 226 -5.42 1.57 -16.89
N ARG A 227 -5.77 0.57 -16.09
CA ARG A 227 -6.72 0.69 -14.99
C ARG A 227 -6.08 0.31 -13.66
N LEU A 228 -6.29 1.15 -12.65
CA LEU A 228 -5.97 0.90 -11.26
C LEU A 228 -7.24 0.99 -10.45
N LYS A 229 -7.46 0.04 -9.54
CA LYS A 229 -8.62 0.04 -8.66
C LYS A 229 -8.26 -0.43 -7.27
N TRP A 230 -8.71 0.31 -6.28
CA TRP A 230 -8.57 -0.08 -4.87
C TRP A 230 -9.89 0.02 -4.12
N ARG A 231 -9.90 -0.61 -2.96
CA ARG A 231 -11.01 -0.64 -2.02
C ARG A 231 -10.53 -0.11 -0.68
N LEU A 232 -11.26 0.85 -0.10
CA LEU A 232 -11.07 1.32 1.27
C LEU A 232 -12.18 0.76 2.14
N PHE A 233 -11.82 0.22 3.30
CA PHE A 233 -12.76 -0.44 4.21
C PHE A 233 -12.38 -0.18 5.67
N SER A 234 -13.38 -0.19 6.54
CA SER A 234 -13.18 -0.12 7.99
C SER A 234 -12.77 -1.46 8.57
N HIS A 235 -11.99 -1.46 9.66
CA HIS A 235 -11.65 -2.67 10.39
C HIS A 235 -11.35 -2.41 11.87
N GLY A 236 -11.43 -3.47 12.68
CA GLY A 236 -11.26 -3.43 14.13
C GLY A 236 -9.83 -3.66 14.65
N GLY A 237 -8.84 -3.78 13.76
CA GLY A 237 -7.44 -4.01 14.14
C GLY A 237 -6.72 -4.97 13.20
N LYS A 238 -5.46 -5.31 13.52
CA LYS A 238 -4.58 -6.08 12.62
C LYS A 238 -5.12 -7.46 12.22
N ALA A 239 -5.81 -8.16 13.10
CA ALA A 239 -6.40 -9.47 12.81
C ALA A 239 -7.60 -9.30 11.85
N ASP A 240 -8.54 -8.42 12.20
CA ASP A 240 -9.73 -8.13 11.40
C ASP A 240 -9.36 -7.56 10.01
N PHE A 241 -8.31 -6.73 9.93
CA PHE A 241 -7.76 -6.28 8.65
C PHE A 241 -7.38 -7.44 7.73
N ARG A 242 -6.64 -8.43 8.26
CA ARG A 242 -6.22 -9.60 7.48
C ARG A 242 -7.40 -10.45 7.02
N ASP A 243 -8.36 -10.67 7.91
CA ASP A 243 -9.55 -11.46 7.60
C ASP A 243 -10.39 -10.74 6.53
N LYS A 244 -10.68 -9.45 6.70
CA LYS A 244 -11.40 -8.63 5.72
C LYS A 244 -10.67 -8.55 4.37
N MET A 245 -9.33 -8.42 4.36
CA MET A 245 -8.55 -8.46 3.12
C MET A 245 -8.79 -9.76 2.35
N LEU A 246 -8.69 -10.91 3.03
CA LEU A 246 -8.86 -12.22 2.41
C LEU A 246 -10.31 -12.44 1.95
N ASP A 247 -11.30 -12.03 2.73
CA ASP A 247 -12.72 -12.17 2.41
C ASP A 247 -13.14 -11.28 1.22
N LYS A 248 -12.46 -10.13 1.05
CA LYS A 248 -12.65 -9.23 -0.09
C LYS A 248 -11.81 -9.63 -1.33
N GLY A 249 -11.20 -10.81 -1.32
CA GLY A 249 -10.45 -11.38 -2.45
C GLY A 249 -9.01 -10.88 -2.58
N GLY A 250 -8.47 -10.26 -1.53
CA GLY A 250 -7.06 -9.90 -1.45
C GLY A 250 -6.15 -11.10 -1.23
N VAL A 251 -4.86 -10.85 -1.31
CA VAL A 251 -3.81 -11.82 -1.00
C VAL A 251 -2.91 -11.28 0.11
N LEU A 252 -2.43 -12.16 0.98
CA LEU A 252 -1.48 -11.82 2.02
C LEU A 252 -0.21 -12.66 1.84
N VAL A 253 0.91 -11.98 1.68
CA VAL A 253 2.23 -12.61 1.66
C VAL A 253 2.88 -12.43 3.03
N SER A 254 3.51 -13.49 3.52
CA SER A 254 4.25 -13.44 4.78
C SER A 254 5.43 -14.42 4.75
N SER A 255 6.42 -14.12 5.55
CA SER A 255 7.53 -15.02 5.86
C SER A 255 7.56 -15.28 7.37
N ASP A 256 8.10 -16.41 7.79
CA ASP A 256 8.33 -16.70 9.21
C ASP A 256 9.29 -15.69 9.84
N LYS A 257 10.24 -15.17 9.06
CA LYS A 257 11.09 -14.00 9.37
C LYS A 257 11.49 -13.30 8.08
N TYR A 258 12.05 -12.09 8.18
CA TYR A 258 12.48 -11.29 7.02
C TYR A 258 13.99 -11.12 6.95
N VAL A 259 14.72 -11.54 8.01
CA VAL A 259 16.19 -11.59 8.06
C VAL A 259 16.59 -13.02 8.40
N TYR A 260 17.43 -13.61 7.56
CA TYR A 260 17.92 -14.98 7.67
C TYR A 260 19.45 -15.01 7.72
N GLU A 261 20.01 -16.01 8.38
CA GLU A 261 21.42 -16.35 8.26
C GLU A 261 21.63 -17.36 7.13
N ILE A 262 22.82 -17.36 6.51
CA ILE A 262 23.21 -18.40 5.54
C ILE A 262 23.05 -19.77 6.18
N GLY A 263 22.46 -20.70 5.42
CA GLY A 263 22.16 -22.07 5.83
C GLY A 263 20.75 -22.27 6.42
N GLU A 264 20.06 -21.22 6.81
CA GLU A 264 18.67 -21.32 7.30
C GLU A 264 17.68 -21.65 6.18
N MET A 265 16.54 -22.20 6.58
CA MET A 265 15.43 -22.51 5.69
C MET A 265 14.35 -21.42 5.84
N ALA A 266 14.00 -20.76 4.75
CA ALA A 266 12.87 -19.82 4.71
C ALA A 266 11.58 -20.49 4.26
N TYR A 267 10.47 -20.02 4.81
CA TYR A 267 9.13 -20.39 4.44
C TYR A 267 8.34 -19.12 4.10
N VAL A 268 8.22 -18.83 2.82
CA VAL A 268 7.43 -17.69 2.34
C VAL A 268 6.07 -18.19 1.88
N THR A 269 5.01 -17.61 2.41
CA THR A 269 3.64 -18.03 2.14
C THR A 269 2.82 -16.92 1.50
N MET A 270 1.93 -17.31 0.59
CA MET A 270 0.86 -16.46 0.10
C MET A 270 -0.47 -17.11 0.44
N ARG A 271 -1.37 -16.37 1.08
CA ARG A 271 -2.74 -16.78 1.43
C ARG A 271 -3.75 -16.04 0.58
N CYS A 272 -4.81 -16.76 0.18
CA CYS A 272 -5.97 -16.20 -0.48
C CYS A 272 -7.20 -17.10 -0.17
N ASN A 273 -8.35 -16.50 0.13
CA ASN A 273 -9.60 -17.23 0.32
C ASN A 273 -10.29 -17.58 -1.01
N SER A 274 -10.01 -16.81 -2.06
CA SER A 274 -10.54 -17.10 -3.40
C SER A 274 -9.77 -18.25 -4.06
N PRO A 275 -10.44 -19.15 -4.79
CA PRO A 275 -9.75 -20.22 -5.50
C PRO A 275 -8.87 -19.63 -6.61
N LEU A 276 -7.56 -19.67 -6.41
CA LEU A 276 -6.58 -19.25 -7.41
C LEU A 276 -6.25 -20.43 -8.32
N ARG A 277 -6.34 -20.21 -9.62
CA ARG A 277 -5.81 -21.11 -10.63
C ARG A 277 -4.36 -20.69 -10.96
N ASN A 278 -3.45 -21.66 -11.05
CA ASN A 278 -2.08 -21.47 -11.53
C ASN A 278 -1.26 -20.42 -10.71
N CYS A 279 -0.90 -20.76 -9.49
CA CYS A 279 0.10 -19.99 -8.77
C CYS A 279 1.50 -20.56 -9.00
N THR A 280 2.43 -19.72 -9.45
CA THR A 280 3.85 -20.02 -9.60
C THR A 280 4.67 -19.05 -8.77
N ALA A 281 5.94 -19.37 -8.50
CA ALA A 281 6.83 -18.46 -7.82
C ALA A 281 8.22 -18.41 -8.45
N LYS A 282 8.91 -17.29 -8.16
CA LYS A 282 10.29 -17.05 -8.54
C LYS A 282 11.08 -16.54 -7.36
N ILE A 283 12.35 -16.84 -7.28
CA ILE A 283 13.32 -16.22 -6.40
C ILE A 283 14.32 -15.48 -7.27
N ASN A 284 14.43 -14.17 -7.10
CA ASN A 284 15.28 -13.30 -7.93
C ASN A 284 15.13 -13.59 -9.44
N GLY A 285 13.88 -13.79 -9.90
CA GLY A 285 13.55 -14.10 -11.29
C GLY A 285 13.66 -15.56 -11.69
N ILE A 286 14.27 -16.43 -10.88
CA ILE A 286 14.44 -17.87 -11.16
C ILE A 286 13.21 -18.64 -10.67
N PRO A 287 12.54 -19.45 -11.54
CA PRO A 287 11.40 -20.25 -11.13
C PRO A 287 11.73 -21.26 -10.03
N VAL A 288 10.85 -21.35 -9.03
CA VAL A 288 10.97 -22.29 -7.92
C VAL A 288 9.69 -23.07 -7.69
N LYS A 289 9.81 -24.21 -6.98
CA LYS A 289 8.67 -25.04 -6.63
C LYS A 289 7.77 -24.37 -5.61
N VAL A 290 6.46 -24.39 -5.87
CA VAL A 290 5.42 -23.93 -4.95
C VAL A 290 4.65 -25.14 -4.41
N TYR A 291 4.44 -25.18 -3.11
CA TYR A 291 3.59 -26.17 -2.45
C TYR A 291 2.26 -25.52 -2.10
N HIS A 292 1.15 -26.21 -2.32
CA HIS A 292 -0.19 -25.70 -2.05
C HIS A 292 -0.95 -26.61 -1.12
N ALA A 293 -1.50 -26.05 -0.05
CA ALA A 293 -2.42 -26.74 0.85
C ALA A 293 -3.36 -25.70 1.50
N ASN A 294 -4.66 -26.03 1.55
CA ASN A 294 -5.68 -25.24 2.29
C ASN A 294 -5.68 -23.74 1.98
N GLY A 295 -5.57 -23.36 0.70
CA GLY A 295 -5.53 -21.93 0.29
C GLY A 295 -4.23 -21.21 0.62
N ILE A 296 -3.18 -21.95 0.97
CA ILE A 296 -1.85 -21.41 1.25
C ILE A 296 -0.85 -21.96 0.24
N TRP A 297 -0.17 -21.06 -0.46
CA TRP A 297 0.95 -21.37 -1.36
C TRP A 297 2.24 -21.09 -0.63
N THR A 298 3.15 -22.05 -0.58
CA THR A 298 4.40 -21.96 0.20
C THR A 298 5.59 -22.17 -0.71
N VAL A 299 6.55 -21.27 -0.66
CA VAL A 299 7.90 -21.43 -1.18
C VAL A 299 8.81 -21.82 -0.01
N LYS A 300 9.60 -22.89 -0.18
CA LYS A 300 10.66 -23.30 0.76
C LYS A 300 11.99 -23.10 0.08
N HIS A 301 12.90 -22.39 0.72
CA HIS A 301 14.20 -22.11 0.14
C HIS A 301 15.29 -22.07 1.21
N LYS A 302 16.41 -22.75 0.95
CA LYS A 302 17.59 -22.67 1.82
C LYS A 302 18.43 -21.46 1.43
N MET A 303 18.80 -20.65 2.40
CA MET A 303 19.59 -19.45 2.19
C MET A 303 21.06 -19.83 1.95
N GLU A 304 21.56 -19.61 0.75
CA GLU A 304 22.91 -20.05 0.34
C GLU A 304 23.91 -18.88 0.23
N GLN A 305 23.43 -17.67 -0.01
CA GLN A 305 24.27 -16.48 -0.21
C GLN A 305 23.69 -15.28 0.55
N ALA A 306 24.57 -14.45 1.10
CA ALA A 306 24.18 -13.17 1.70
C ALA A 306 23.73 -12.17 0.62
N GLY A 307 22.77 -11.33 0.97
CA GLY A 307 22.23 -10.29 0.11
C GLY A 307 20.70 -10.21 0.18
N GLU A 308 20.13 -9.33 -0.64
CA GLU A 308 18.69 -9.20 -0.79
C GLU A 308 18.13 -10.32 -1.67
N MET A 309 16.98 -10.85 -1.27
CA MET A 309 16.29 -11.91 -1.99
C MET A 309 14.81 -11.58 -2.10
N ARG A 310 14.30 -11.50 -3.33
CA ARG A 310 12.88 -11.33 -3.61
C ARG A 310 12.23 -12.67 -3.93
N VAL A 311 11.19 -13.03 -3.19
CA VAL A 311 10.29 -14.15 -3.50
C VAL A 311 9.02 -13.57 -4.12
N GLU A 312 8.83 -13.79 -5.41
CA GLU A 312 7.67 -13.30 -6.17
C GLU A 312 6.70 -14.45 -6.43
N PHE A 313 5.41 -14.24 -6.13
CA PHE A 313 4.31 -15.10 -6.54
C PHE A 313 3.60 -14.49 -7.75
N CYS A 314 3.37 -15.29 -8.77
CA CYS A 314 2.54 -14.97 -9.93
C CYS A 314 1.25 -15.79 -9.84
N TYR A 315 0.08 -15.14 -9.87
CA TYR A 315 -1.21 -15.78 -9.63
C TYR A 315 -2.33 -15.19 -10.49
N GLY A 316 -3.41 -15.97 -10.63
CA GLY A 316 -4.57 -15.56 -11.42
C GLY A 316 -4.17 -15.15 -12.84
N ASN A 317 -4.74 -14.06 -13.34
CA ASN A 317 -4.51 -13.55 -14.70
C ASN A 317 -3.31 -12.58 -14.74
N GLY A 318 -2.10 -13.06 -14.40
CA GLY A 318 -0.87 -12.27 -14.47
C GLY A 318 -0.64 -11.31 -13.30
N LYS A 319 -1.42 -11.44 -12.23
CA LYS A 319 -1.18 -10.69 -10.98
C LYS A 319 0.12 -11.17 -10.32
N ARG A 320 0.81 -10.25 -9.67
CA ARG A 320 2.07 -10.53 -8.97
C ARG A 320 2.05 -9.91 -7.58
N THR A 321 2.68 -10.61 -6.64
CA THR A 321 2.98 -10.08 -5.31
C THR A 321 4.30 -10.67 -4.83
N HIS A 322 4.96 -10.05 -3.86
CA HIS A 322 6.28 -10.47 -3.43
C HIS A 322 6.54 -10.22 -1.94
N ALA A 323 7.57 -10.87 -1.43
CA ALA A 323 8.25 -10.52 -0.18
C ALA A 323 9.74 -10.35 -0.46
N ASP A 324 10.33 -9.31 0.12
CA ASP A 324 11.77 -9.09 0.10
C ASP A 324 12.36 -9.54 1.43
N LEU A 325 13.41 -10.35 1.35
CA LEU A 325 14.12 -10.94 2.47
C LEU A 325 15.57 -10.48 2.43
N LEU A 326 16.20 -10.35 3.60
CA LEU A 326 17.62 -10.10 3.74
C LEU A 326 18.31 -11.35 4.26
N VAL A 327 19.34 -11.79 3.57
CA VAL A 327 20.21 -12.89 4.02
C VAL A 327 21.54 -12.30 4.48
N ILE A 328 21.94 -12.62 5.70
CA ILE A 328 23.19 -12.13 6.31
C ILE A 328 24.12 -13.30 6.59
N ASP A 329 25.42 -13.00 6.67
CA ASP A 329 26.40 -13.94 7.18
C ASP A 329 26.11 -14.28 8.64
N ASN A 330 26.61 -15.43 9.08
CA ASN A 330 26.47 -15.86 10.47
C ASN A 330 27.06 -14.80 11.42
N VAL A 331 26.20 -14.15 12.19
CA VAL A 331 26.58 -13.04 13.10
C VAL A 331 27.69 -13.45 14.09
N LYS A 332 27.69 -14.72 14.52
CA LYS A 332 28.74 -15.23 15.41
C LYS A 332 30.12 -15.29 14.71
N ALA A 333 30.15 -15.68 13.44
CA ALA A 333 31.40 -15.73 12.66
C ALA A 333 31.99 -14.33 12.44
N VAL A 334 31.13 -13.34 12.13
CA VAL A 334 31.55 -11.94 11.96
C VAL A 334 32.05 -11.34 13.27
N SER A 335 31.36 -11.61 14.38
CA SER A 335 31.80 -11.17 15.72
C SER A 335 33.17 -11.75 16.11
N TYR A 336 33.44 -13.04 15.83
CA TYR A 336 34.74 -13.68 16.10
C TYR A 336 35.87 -13.10 15.25
N THR A 337 35.63 -12.79 13.98
CA THR A 337 36.64 -12.17 13.10
C THR A 337 36.97 -10.75 13.51
N HIS A 338 36.01 -9.96 13.95
CA HIS A 338 36.24 -8.60 14.45
C HIS A 338 36.99 -8.60 15.81
N LEU A 339 36.64 -9.50 16.72
CA LEU A 339 37.35 -9.64 18.01
C LEU A 339 38.80 -10.05 17.79
N ARG A 340 39.11 -11.05 16.94
CA ARG A 340 40.49 -11.43 16.60
C ARG A 340 41.27 -10.32 15.89
N ALA A 341 40.65 -9.52 15.03
CA ALA A 341 41.31 -8.39 14.35
C ALA A 341 41.71 -7.28 15.34
N HIS A 342 41.02 -7.14 16.46
CA HIS A 342 41.40 -6.19 17.53
C HIS A 342 42.46 -6.74 18.46
N GLU A 343 42.49 -8.05 18.74
CA GLU A 343 43.53 -8.67 19.59
C GLU A 343 44.91 -8.70 18.90
N THR A 344 44.96 -8.80 17.57
CA THR A 344 46.27 -8.81 16.85
C THR A 344 46.88 -7.43 16.65
N ARG A 345 46.23 -6.34 17.05
CA ARG A 345 46.78 -4.97 17.02
C ARG A 345 47.31 -4.47 18.35
N SER A 346 47.28 -5.29 19.41
CA SER A 346 47.71 -4.93 20.78
C SER A 346 48.98 -5.68 21.25
N ASN A 347 49.76 -6.24 20.32
CA ASN A 347 51.11 -6.80 20.63
C ASN A 347 52.16 -6.12 19.77
#